data_afd05cb58c7d0823afe7c3b61cfd156d
#
_entry.id   afd05cb58c7d0823afe7c3b61cfd156d
#
_cell.length_a   1.000
_cell.length_b   1.000
_cell.length_c   1.000
_cell.angle_alpha   90.00
_cell.angle_beta   90.00
_cell.angle_gamma   90.00
#
_symmetry.space_group_name_H-M   'P 1'
#
loop_
_entity.id
_entity.type
_entity.pdbx_description
1 polymer ?
#
loop_
_entity_poly.entity_id
_entity_poly.type
_entity_poly.pdbx_seq_one_letter_code
_entity_poly.pdbx_strand_id
1 'polypeptide(L)'
;MDPTDEPGVTEASARYLVAVFRLWAESGRRASTGDIADRLDVEPSSVTDMLGKLDAAGYLDHAPHRGVELTPSGTEFARALSRRQCVVEAFVDGLGTSIGAERAHAIGYRLPAAAVDRLGVESDLDCWDRCRAGEDRLDDCAKLAGVGPA
;
A
#
# COMPACT_ATOMS: atom_id res chain seq x y z
N MET A 1 16.53 -1.50 -1.16
CA MET A 1 16.11 -2.17 -2.41
C MET A 1 14.82 -1.51 -2.88
N ASP A 2 14.74 -1.20 -4.16
CA ASP A 2 13.55 -0.57 -4.72
C ASP A 2 12.44 -1.63 -4.81
N PRO A 3 11.24 -1.38 -4.24
CA PRO A 3 10.15 -2.34 -4.28
C PRO A 3 9.65 -2.66 -5.70
N THR A 4 10.00 -1.86 -6.67
CA THR A 4 9.61 -2.08 -8.06
C THR A 4 10.55 -3.01 -8.82
N ASP A 5 11.71 -3.34 -8.25
CA ASP A 5 12.72 -4.21 -8.85
C ASP A 5 12.63 -5.66 -8.38
N GLU A 6 11.69 -5.98 -7.47
CA GLU A 6 11.57 -7.34 -6.94
C GLU A 6 10.98 -8.32 -7.96
N PRO A 7 11.64 -9.47 -8.14
CA PRO A 7 11.12 -10.52 -9.00
C PRO A 7 9.75 -11.02 -8.52
N GLY A 8 8.80 -11.10 -9.43
CA GLY A 8 7.47 -11.62 -9.12
C GLY A 8 6.48 -10.58 -8.60
N VAL A 9 6.90 -9.33 -8.44
CA VAL A 9 5.98 -8.23 -8.11
C VAL A 9 5.75 -7.38 -9.36
N THR A 10 4.50 -7.24 -9.74
CA THR A 10 4.04 -6.38 -10.81
C THR A 10 3.25 -5.21 -10.22
N GLU A 11 3.01 -4.17 -11.02
CA GLU A 11 2.13 -3.07 -10.61
C GLU A 11 0.76 -3.58 -10.12
N ALA A 12 0.21 -4.55 -10.84
CA ALA A 12 -1.07 -5.15 -10.47
C ALA A 12 -1.02 -5.89 -9.14
N SER A 13 0.00 -6.73 -8.90
CA SER A 13 0.16 -7.45 -7.63
C SER A 13 0.49 -6.52 -6.47
N ALA A 14 1.23 -5.46 -6.73
CA ALA A 14 1.57 -4.44 -5.73
C ALA A 14 0.32 -3.74 -5.17
N ARG A 15 -0.71 -3.52 -5.98
CA ARG A 15 -1.99 -2.96 -5.53
C ARG A 15 -2.64 -3.81 -4.43
N TYR A 16 -2.57 -5.13 -4.56
CA TYR A 16 -3.12 -6.04 -3.56
C TYR A 16 -2.36 -5.98 -2.25
N LEU A 17 -1.03 -5.91 -2.31
CA LEU A 17 -0.21 -5.76 -1.10
C LEU A 17 -0.52 -4.46 -0.35
N VAL A 18 -0.65 -3.36 -1.06
CA VAL A 18 -1.03 -2.07 -0.46
C VAL A 18 -2.45 -2.13 0.11
N ALA A 19 -3.39 -2.76 -0.58
CA ALA A 19 -4.76 -2.91 -0.09
C ALA A 19 -4.81 -3.73 1.22
N VAL A 20 -4.12 -4.85 1.28
CA VAL A 20 -4.04 -5.68 2.49
C VAL A 20 -3.42 -4.89 3.64
N PHE A 21 -2.33 -4.18 3.39
CA PHE A 21 -1.64 -3.36 4.36
C PHE A 21 -2.54 -2.27 4.95
N ARG A 22 -3.22 -1.52 4.10
CA ARG A 22 -4.12 -0.43 4.52
C ARG A 22 -5.34 -0.95 5.25
N LEU A 23 -5.96 -2.04 4.79
CA LEU A 23 -7.09 -2.66 5.48
C LEU A 23 -6.70 -3.13 6.88
N TRP A 24 -5.53 -3.74 7.03
CA TRP A 24 -5.02 -4.13 8.35
C TRP A 24 -4.76 -2.91 9.24
N ALA A 25 -4.15 -1.87 8.70
CA ALA A 25 -3.87 -0.65 9.44
C ALA A 25 -5.15 0.05 9.92
N GLU A 26 -6.20 0.03 9.12
CA GLU A 26 -7.50 0.64 9.44
C GLU A 26 -8.28 -0.17 10.49
N SER A 27 -8.23 -1.49 10.43
CA SER A 27 -9.10 -2.37 11.23
C SER A 27 -8.40 -3.10 12.38
N GLY A 28 -7.07 -3.25 12.31
CA GLY A 28 -6.30 -4.10 13.22
C GLY A 28 -6.56 -5.59 13.02
N ARG A 29 -7.24 -5.99 11.95
CA ARG A 29 -7.64 -7.37 11.67
C ARG A 29 -7.12 -7.83 10.32
N ARG A 30 -7.09 -9.15 10.13
CA ARG A 30 -6.81 -9.76 8.82
C ARG A 30 -7.84 -9.28 7.80
N ALA A 31 -7.38 -8.96 6.60
CA ALA A 31 -8.26 -8.55 5.50
C ALA A 31 -9.01 -9.76 4.95
N SER A 32 -10.30 -9.61 4.68
CA SER A 32 -11.08 -10.62 3.98
C SER A 32 -10.93 -10.47 2.46
N THR A 33 -11.17 -11.55 1.73
CA THR A 33 -11.22 -11.51 0.26
C THR A 33 -12.26 -10.50 -0.23
N GLY A 34 -13.42 -10.44 0.44
CA GLY A 34 -14.48 -9.48 0.11
C GLY A 34 -14.05 -8.03 0.31
N ASP A 35 -13.38 -7.72 1.42
CA ASP A 35 -12.90 -6.37 1.70
C ASP A 35 -11.88 -5.92 0.64
N ILE A 36 -11.00 -6.82 0.22
CA ILE A 36 -10.01 -6.54 -0.82
C ILE A 36 -10.69 -6.32 -2.17
N ALA A 37 -11.66 -7.19 -2.52
CA ALA A 37 -12.42 -7.07 -3.76
C ALA A 37 -13.17 -5.73 -3.85
N ASP A 38 -13.82 -5.34 -2.77
CA ASP A 38 -14.55 -4.07 -2.69
C ASP A 38 -13.61 -2.87 -2.81
N ARG A 39 -12.47 -2.91 -2.11
CA ARG A 39 -11.52 -1.82 -2.13
C ARG A 39 -10.88 -1.60 -3.49
N LEU A 40 -10.58 -2.68 -4.20
CA LEU A 40 -9.92 -2.64 -5.51
C LEU A 40 -10.89 -2.60 -6.69
N ASP A 41 -12.19 -2.75 -6.42
CA ASP A 41 -13.24 -2.84 -7.44
C ASP A 41 -12.95 -3.95 -8.45
N VAL A 42 -12.68 -5.15 -7.94
CA VAL A 42 -12.39 -6.34 -8.72
C VAL A 42 -13.25 -7.52 -8.29
N GLU A 43 -13.34 -8.53 -9.14
CA GLU A 43 -14.07 -9.76 -8.83
C GLU A 43 -13.37 -10.56 -7.72
N PRO A 44 -14.11 -11.18 -6.79
CA PRO A 44 -13.52 -12.00 -5.73
C PRO A 44 -12.63 -13.14 -6.23
N SER A 45 -12.95 -13.74 -7.38
CA SER A 45 -12.12 -14.77 -8.02
C SER A 45 -10.73 -14.24 -8.41
N SER A 46 -10.66 -13.01 -8.91
CA SER A 46 -9.39 -12.35 -9.24
C SER A 46 -8.55 -12.11 -7.98
N VAL A 47 -9.20 -11.75 -6.87
CA VAL A 47 -8.52 -11.59 -5.57
C VAL A 47 -7.91 -12.92 -5.14
N THR A 48 -8.69 -14.00 -5.14
CA THR A 48 -8.23 -15.33 -4.73
C THR A 48 -7.02 -15.78 -5.54
N ASP A 49 -7.05 -15.60 -6.86
CA ASP A 49 -5.94 -15.96 -7.75
C ASP A 49 -4.68 -15.17 -7.43
N MET A 50 -4.81 -13.85 -7.24
CA MET A 50 -3.67 -13.00 -6.93
C MET A 50 -3.10 -13.28 -5.54
N LEU A 51 -3.96 -13.51 -4.54
CA LEU A 51 -3.52 -13.88 -3.20
C LEU A 51 -2.74 -15.20 -3.20
N GLY A 52 -3.16 -16.17 -4.00
CA GLY A 52 -2.42 -17.42 -4.17
C GLY A 52 -1.01 -17.21 -4.71
N LYS A 53 -0.85 -16.33 -5.68
CA LYS A 53 0.45 -15.97 -6.25
C LYS A 53 1.36 -15.27 -5.24
N LEU A 54 0.79 -14.33 -4.48
CA LEU A 54 1.53 -13.57 -3.47
C LEU A 54 1.90 -14.44 -2.26
N ASP A 55 1.04 -15.38 -1.89
CA ASP A 55 1.35 -16.39 -0.86
C ASP A 55 2.53 -17.26 -1.29
N ALA A 56 2.46 -17.79 -2.52
CA ALA A 56 3.56 -18.60 -3.08
C ALA A 56 4.89 -17.82 -3.17
N ALA A 57 4.82 -16.50 -3.38
CA ALA A 57 5.98 -15.64 -3.42
C ALA A 57 6.51 -15.24 -2.01
N GLY A 58 5.77 -15.57 -0.95
CA GLY A 58 6.18 -15.33 0.43
C GLY A 58 5.86 -13.94 0.98
N TYR A 59 4.98 -13.19 0.33
CA TYR A 59 4.61 -11.84 0.78
C TYR A 59 3.42 -11.79 1.71
N LEU A 60 2.57 -12.81 1.68
CA LEU A 60 1.41 -12.90 2.56
C LEU A 60 1.10 -14.34 2.92
N ASP A 61 0.27 -14.51 3.93
CA ASP A 61 -0.30 -15.77 4.38
C ASP A 61 -1.81 -15.72 4.15
N HIS A 62 -2.30 -16.54 3.23
CA HIS A 62 -3.71 -16.65 2.89
C HIS A 62 -4.28 -17.93 3.48
N ALA A 63 -4.93 -17.82 4.62
CA ALA A 63 -5.64 -18.93 5.24
C ALA A 63 -7.11 -18.91 4.82
N PRO A 64 -7.63 -19.96 4.17
CA PRO A 64 -9.06 -20.04 3.83
C PRO A 64 -9.93 -19.80 5.07
N HIS A 65 -10.92 -18.92 4.94
CA HIS A 65 -11.87 -18.53 6.00
C HIS A 65 -11.26 -17.76 7.18
N ARG A 66 -9.94 -17.48 7.17
CA ARG A 66 -9.26 -16.72 8.23
C ARG A 66 -8.76 -15.36 7.77
N GLY A 67 -8.90 -15.07 6.48
CA GLY A 67 -8.41 -13.84 5.90
C GLY A 67 -6.93 -13.86 5.54
N VAL A 68 -6.40 -12.70 5.26
CA VAL A 68 -5.06 -12.49 4.71
C VAL A 68 -4.23 -11.68 5.69
N GLU A 69 -2.99 -12.10 5.90
CA GLU A 69 -2.00 -11.40 6.71
C GLU A 69 -0.71 -11.26 5.92
N LEU A 70 -0.07 -10.10 6.01
CA LEU A 70 1.24 -9.90 5.40
C LEU A 70 2.32 -10.59 6.22
N THR A 71 3.28 -11.20 5.53
CA THR A 71 4.53 -11.64 6.15
C THR A 71 5.38 -10.42 6.51
N PRO A 72 6.45 -10.56 7.31
CA PRO A 72 7.37 -9.45 7.57
C PRO A 72 7.92 -8.82 6.29
N SER A 73 8.31 -9.63 5.29
CA SER A 73 8.77 -9.11 4.00
C SER A 73 7.66 -8.43 3.21
N GLY A 74 6.45 -8.98 3.23
CA GLY A 74 5.27 -8.38 2.61
C GLY A 74 4.89 -7.05 3.25
N THR A 75 4.99 -6.94 4.57
CA THR A 75 4.73 -5.70 5.31
C THR A 75 5.72 -4.60 4.92
N GLU A 76 7.01 -4.91 4.90
CA GLU A 76 8.05 -3.96 4.50
C GLU A 76 7.83 -3.47 3.06
N PHE A 77 7.50 -4.39 2.17
CA PHE A 77 7.20 -4.12 0.77
C PHE A 77 5.97 -3.23 0.60
N ALA A 78 4.87 -3.62 1.24
CA ALA A 78 3.62 -2.87 1.18
C ALA A 78 3.76 -1.47 1.77
N ARG A 79 4.55 -1.32 2.84
CA ARG A 79 4.87 -0.02 3.44
C ARG A 79 5.61 0.87 2.44
N ALA A 80 6.63 0.35 1.76
CA ALA A 80 7.38 1.09 0.77
C ALA A 80 6.51 1.53 -0.42
N LEU A 81 5.64 0.64 -0.90
CA LEU A 81 4.68 0.94 -1.96
C LEU A 81 3.62 1.95 -1.52
N SER A 82 3.11 1.82 -0.31
CA SER A 82 2.14 2.76 0.26
C SER A 82 2.73 4.16 0.40
N ARG A 83 4.00 4.25 0.76
CA ARG A 83 4.74 5.51 0.84
C ARG A 83 4.83 6.22 -0.51
N ARG A 84 5.11 5.47 -1.58
CA ARG A 84 5.12 5.99 -2.96
C ARG A 84 3.77 6.57 -3.35
N GLN A 85 2.70 5.85 -3.06
CA GLN A 85 1.33 6.32 -3.30
C GLN A 85 1.04 7.59 -2.50
N CYS A 86 1.43 7.61 -1.24
CA CYS A 86 1.20 8.73 -0.31
C CYS A 86 1.82 10.04 -0.80
N VAL A 87 3.07 10.00 -1.30
CA VAL A 87 3.73 11.22 -1.77
C VAL A 87 3.06 11.77 -3.03
N VAL A 88 2.58 10.91 -3.90
CA VAL A 88 1.84 11.33 -5.09
C VAL A 88 0.50 11.96 -4.71
N GLU A 89 -0.25 11.33 -3.82
CA GLU A 89 -1.50 11.86 -3.31
C GLU A 89 -1.29 13.24 -2.66
N ALA A 90 -0.30 13.36 -1.78
CA ALA A 90 -0.01 14.61 -1.08
C ALA A 90 0.40 15.73 -2.05
N PHE A 91 1.22 15.42 -3.04
CA PHE A 91 1.64 16.40 -4.05
C PHE A 91 0.43 16.90 -4.85
N VAL A 92 -0.43 16.01 -5.31
CA VAL A 92 -1.63 16.39 -6.08
C VAL A 92 -2.64 17.14 -5.22
N ASP A 93 -2.85 16.71 -3.96
CA ASP A 93 -3.70 17.43 -3.02
C ASP A 93 -3.20 18.87 -2.80
N GLY A 94 -1.90 19.06 -2.76
CA GLY A 94 -1.28 20.39 -2.64
C GLY A 94 -1.52 21.30 -3.86
N LEU A 95 -1.87 20.71 -5.00
CA LEU A 95 -2.28 21.48 -6.19
C LEU A 95 -3.76 21.85 -6.19
N GLY A 96 -4.51 21.47 -5.15
CA GLY A 96 -5.93 21.76 -5.02
C GLY A 96 -6.85 20.79 -5.78
N THR A 97 -6.36 19.62 -6.13
CA THR A 97 -7.13 18.58 -6.82
C THR A 97 -6.87 17.20 -6.21
N SER A 98 -7.52 16.18 -6.75
CA SER A 98 -7.33 14.80 -6.30
C SER A 98 -7.34 13.87 -7.51
N ILE A 99 -6.51 12.82 -7.45
CA ILE A 99 -6.41 11.82 -8.53
C ILE A 99 -6.95 10.45 -8.15
N GLY A 100 -7.26 10.24 -6.87
CA GLY A 100 -7.68 8.94 -6.35
C GLY A 100 -6.53 7.96 -6.10
N ALA A 101 -6.81 6.98 -5.27
CA ALA A 101 -5.80 6.01 -4.80
C ALA A 101 -5.21 5.16 -5.93
N GLU A 102 -6.04 4.72 -6.88
CA GLU A 102 -5.59 3.86 -7.99
C GLU A 102 -4.56 4.55 -8.88
N ARG A 103 -4.84 5.78 -9.28
CA ARG A 103 -3.91 6.56 -10.12
C ARG A 103 -2.66 6.94 -9.36
N ALA A 104 -2.79 7.31 -8.10
CA ALA A 104 -1.66 7.63 -7.24
C ALA A 104 -0.73 6.42 -7.08
N HIS A 105 -1.28 5.22 -6.92
CA HIS A 105 -0.52 3.98 -6.88
C HIS A 105 0.24 3.75 -8.20
N ALA A 106 -0.45 3.85 -9.34
CA ALA A 106 0.15 3.61 -10.65
C ALA A 106 1.31 4.57 -10.94
N ILE A 107 1.13 5.85 -10.63
CA ILE A 107 2.19 6.86 -10.78
C ILE A 107 3.34 6.58 -9.81
N GLY A 108 3.04 6.41 -8.53
CA GLY A 108 4.05 6.16 -7.51
C GLY A 108 4.88 4.91 -7.75
N TYR A 109 4.26 3.86 -8.26
CA TYR A 109 4.94 2.63 -8.63
C TYR A 109 6.00 2.85 -9.73
N ARG A 110 5.71 3.70 -10.70
CA ARG A 110 6.57 3.95 -11.86
C ARG A 110 7.62 5.04 -11.66
N LEU A 111 7.53 5.79 -10.58
CA LEU A 111 8.51 6.82 -10.30
C LEU A 111 9.85 6.20 -9.85
N PRO A 112 10.98 6.72 -10.32
CA PRO A 112 12.27 6.32 -9.76
C PRO A 112 12.39 6.75 -8.30
N ALA A 113 13.15 6.00 -7.50
CA ALA A 113 13.31 6.24 -6.08
C ALA A 113 13.73 7.69 -5.76
N ALA A 114 14.63 8.26 -6.55
CA ALA A 114 15.07 9.65 -6.39
C ALA A 114 13.93 10.65 -6.55
N ALA A 115 12.99 10.39 -7.47
CA ALA A 115 11.81 11.25 -7.64
C ALA A 115 10.83 11.11 -6.46
N VAL A 116 10.66 9.90 -5.93
CA VAL A 116 9.85 9.67 -4.72
C VAL A 116 10.40 10.44 -3.53
N ASP A 117 11.71 10.38 -3.31
CA ASP A 117 12.37 11.10 -2.22
C ASP A 117 12.19 12.61 -2.38
N ARG A 118 12.34 13.12 -3.59
CA ARG A 118 12.19 14.55 -3.86
C ARG A 118 10.75 15.00 -3.65
N LEU A 119 9.78 14.25 -4.13
CA LEU A 119 8.36 14.54 -3.91
C LEU A 119 8.01 14.51 -2.42
N GLY A 120 8.58 13.58 -1.66
CA GLY A 120 8.36 13.51 -0.22
C GLY A 120 8.81 14.78 0.50
N VAL A 121 9.95 15.33 0.13
CA VAL A 121 10.48 16.60 0.68
C VAL A 121 9.60 17.78 0.26
N GLU A 122 9.22 17.85 -1.01
CA GLU A 122 8.45 18.98 -1.57
C GLU A 122 6.97 18.97 -1.17
N SER A 123 6.43 17.82 -0.79
CA SER A 123 5.01 17.66 -0.48
C SER A 123 4.60 18.09 0.93
N ASP A 124 5.53 18.58 1.73
CA ASP A 124 5.30 19.06 3.10
C ASP A 124 4.53 18.02 3.96
N LEU A 125 4.92 16.76 3.81
CA LEU A 125 4.38 15.67 4.63
C LEU A 125 5.11 15.63 5.97
N ASP A 126 4.43 16.00 7.04
CA ASP A 126 4.96 15.97 8.41
C ASP A 126 5.54 14.62 8.81
N CYS A 127 5.02 13.54 8.23
CA CYS A 127 5.45 12.19 8.53
C CYS A 127 6.55 11.65 7.61
N TRP A 128 6.99 12.43 6.61
CA TRP A 128 7.88 11.91 5.56
C TRP A 128 9.18 11.30 6.10
N ASP A 129 9.89 12.03 6.94
CA ASP A 129 11.17 11.55 7.48
C ASP A 129 11.01 10.31 8.33
N ARG A 130 10.00 10.26 9.19
CA ARG A 130 9.68 9.11 10.04
C ARG A 130 9.26 7.90 9.22
N CYS A 131 8.39 8.11 8.24
CA CYS A 131 7.91 7.06 7.35
C CYS A 131 9.06 6.46 6.53
N ARG A 132 9.98 7.29 6.05
CA ARG A 132 11.16 6.84 5.32
C ARG A 132 12.11 6.05 6.20
N ALA A 133 12.28 6.45 7.45
CA ALA A 133 13.13 5.75 8.40
C ALA A 133 12.52 4.42 8.89
N GLY A 134 11.25 4.15 8.60
CA GLY A 134 10.55 2.96 9.08
C GLY A 134 10.25 3.00 10.57
N GLU A 135 10.31 4.18 11.19
CA GLU A 135 10.13 4.39 12.62
C GLU A 135 8.66 4.57 13.01
N ASP A 136 7.79 4.85 12.05
CA ASP A 136 6.39 5.09 12.33
C ASP A 136 5.64 3.81 12.66
N ARG A 137 4.95 3.86 13.77
CA ARG A 137 3.81 2.98 13.99
C ARG A 137 2.73 3.33 12.98
N LEU A 138 2.03 2.33 12.52
CA LEU A 138 0.91 2.53 11.60
C LEU A 138 -0.15 3.48 12.18
N ASP A 139 -0.30 3.49 13.49
CA ASP A 139 -1.21 4.37 14.23
C ASP A 139 -0.86 5.86 14.07
N ASP A 140 0.39 6.16 13.78
CA ASP A 140 0.90 7.54 13.64
C ASP A 140 0.89 8.02 12.19
N CYS A 141 0.46 7.19 11.23
CA CYS A 141 0.39 7.58 9.84
C CYS A 141 -0.77 8.55 9.59
N ALA A 142 -0.45 9.80 9.23
CA ALA A 142 -1.45 10.85 9.00
C ALA A 142 -2.49 10.48 7.93
N LYS A 143 -2.09 9.71 6.93
CA LYS A 143 -3.02 9.24 5.88
C LYS A 143 -3.91 8.11 6.35
N LEU A 144 -3.43 7.25 7.25
CA LEU A 144 -4.22 6.16 7.81
C LEU A 144 -5.06 6.63 9.00
N ALA A 145 -4.58 7.58 9.79
CA ALA A 145 -5.31 8.16 10.91
C ALA A 145 -6.57 8.92 10.47
N GLY A 146 -6.59 9.46 9.24
CA GLY A 146 -7.77 10.12 8.67
C GLY A 146 -8.87 9.16 8.21
N VAL A 147 -8.62 7.86 8.23
CA VAL A 147 -9.54 6.81 7.77
C VAL A 147 -10.09 5.99 8.95
N GLY A 148 -9.70 6.33 10.16
CA GLY A 148 -10.22 5.68 11.36
C GLY A 148 -11.73 5.77 11.45
N PRO A 149 -12.40 4.79 12.09
CA PRO A 149 -13.85 4.82 12.23
C PRO A 149 -14.27 6.12 12.90
N ALA A 150 -15.17 6.79 12.20
CA ALA A 150 -15.78 8.00 12.75
C ALA A 150 -16.53 7.66 14.05
#